data_cffa1cc44645517856e5c0a194be4aa7
#
_entry.id   cffa1cc44645517856e5c0a194be4aa7
#
_cell.length_a   1.000
_cell.length_b   1.000
_cell.length_c   1.000
_cell.angle_alpha   90.00
_cell.angle_beta   90.00
_cell.angle_gamma   90.00
#
_symmetry.space_group_name_H-M   'P 1'
#
loop_
_entity.id
_entity.type
_entity.pdbx_description
1 polymer ?
#
loop_
_entity_poly.entity_id
_entity_poly.type
_entity_poly.pdbx_seq_one_letter_code
_entity_poly.pdbx_strand_id
1 'polypeptide(L)'
;MLAEEHSVVSGCDWVEIDLDSVFDGNTNALFPSGEQVWLPNAPVLGFSRQSFESLTTTHTQLLSWVDLVITPDLPQAMIDQTLEHLAGNPAASTGLVQLLRQNSDLSVNQGLLLESLMYSTLQHGAEFESWLAQRNTKTATIQQEQVQTEPVIEISRRDDELTITLDRPDKHNAFSAAMRDELCQALYLAQADATIQHITLAGRGASFCSGGDLDEFGTARDAGLAHLTRTTRSPARLFHALADKTIAHLHGACIGAGIEMTAFAGHVTATEETTFALPEVGFGLVPGAGGTVSIPRRIGRHRAALLAISGCAIHAARALDWGLIDDVVN
;
A
#
# COMPACT_ATOMS: atom_id res chain seq x y z
N MET A 1 -26.26 15.07 -6.62
CA MET A 1 -25.74 14.77 -5.30
C MET A 1 -24.77 15.90 -4.94
N LEU A 2 -25.05 16.68 -3.89
CA LEU A 2 -24.16 17.76 -3.50
C LEU A 2 -22.92 17.15 -2.85
N ALA A 3 -21.70 17.52 -3.29
CA ALA A 3 -20.45 16.98 -2.76
C ALA A 3 -20.30 17.15 -1.25
N GLU A 4 -20.91 18.17 -0.68
CA GLU A 4 -20.92 18.46 0.76
C GLU A 4 -21.71 17.44 1.59
N GLU A 5 -22.79 16.88 1.03
CA GLU A 5 -23.66 15.91 1.76
C GLU A 5 -22.97 14.54 1.91
N HIS A 6 -21.98 14.24 1.08
CA HIS A 6 -21.24 12.98 1.06
C HIS A 6 -19.75 13.23 1.28
N SER A 7 -19.43 13.80 2.43
CA SER A 7 -18.06 14.10 2.83
C SER A 7 -17.86 13.72 4.30
N VAL A 8 -16.68 13.25 4.62
CA VAL A 8 -16.24 13.00 6.01
C VAL A 8 -16.39 14.27 6.87
N VAL A 9 -16.20 15.47 6.29
CA VAL A 9 -16.39 16.75 6.99
C VAL A 9 -17.86 16.96 7.40
N SER A 10 -18.80 16.37 6.68
CA SER A 10 -20.24 16.43 6.99
C SER A 10 -20.74 15.20 7.78
N GLY A 11 -19.83 14.35 8.26
CA GLY A 11 -20.14 13.15 9.02
C GLY A 11 -20.60 11.95 8.18
N CYS A 12 -20.25 11.93 6.88
CA CYS A 12 -20.48 10.80 5.99
C CYS A 12 -19.16 10.04 5.83
N ASP A 13 -18.99 8.94 6.59
CA ASP A 13 -17.74 8.17 6.58
C ASP A 13 -17.54 7.38 5.27
N TRP A 14 -18.64 6.90 4.65
CA TRP A 14 -18.65 6.26 3.33
C TRP A 14 -20.04 6.34 2.68
N VAL A 15 -20.10 6.04 1.38
CA VAL A 15 -21.32 5.94 0.59
C VAL A 15 -21.51 4.49 0.14
N GLU A 16 -22.72 3.95 0.23
CA GLU A 16 -23.07 2.60 -0.21
C GLU A 16 -23.86 2.62 -1.51
N ILE A 17 -23.55 1.72 -2.42
CA ILE A 17 -24.25 1.50 -3.69
C ILE A 17 -24.56 0.01 -3.84
N ASP A 18 -25.83 -0.34 -3.96
CA ASP A 18 -26.26 -1.67 -4.38
C ASP A 18 -26.07 -1.78 -5.90
N LEU A 19 -24.99 -2.44 -6.32
CA LEU A 19 -24.66 -2.61 -7.73
C LEU A 19 -25.68 -3.48 -8.47
N ASP A 20 -26.29 -4.46 -7.79
CA ASP A 20 -27.28 -5.35 -8.41
C ASP A 20 -28.57 -4.58 -8.78
N SER A 21 -28.98 -3.60 -7.97
CA SER A 21 -30.17 -2.77 -8.26
C SER A 21 -29.94 -1.79 -9.40
N VAL A 22 -28.70 -1.36 -9.62
CA VAL A 22 -28.32 -0.46 -10.73
C VAL A 22 -28.33 -1.21 -12.07
N PHE A 23 -28.09 -2.54 -12.08
CA PHE A 23 -28.10 -3.37 -13.28
C PHE A 23 -29.52 -3.58 -13.85
N ASP A 24 -30.55 -3.52 -13.01
CA ASP A 24 -31.92 -3.86 -13.40
C ASP A 24 -32.66 -2.75 -14.18
N GLY A 25 -32.03 -1.61 -14.54
CA GLY A 25 -32.62 -0.83 -15.58
C GLY A 25 -32.74 0.69 -15.50
N ASN A 26 -31.98 1.44 -14.67
CA ASN A 26 -32.00 2.91 -14.82
C ASN A 26 -30.66 3.60 -14.49
N THR A 27 -29.61 3.24 -15.21
CA THR A 27 -28.27 3.83 -15.08
C THR A 27 -28.22 5.32 -15.40
N ASN A 28 -29.12 5.84 -16.26
CA ASN A 28 -29.11 7.23 -16.70
C ASN A 28 -29.57 8.23 -15.63
N ALA A 29 -30.26 7.80 -14.59
CA ALA A 29 -30.75 8.70 -13.53
C ALA A 29 -29.71 8.93 -12.41
N LEU A 30 -28.81 7.98 -12.21
CA LEU A 30 -27.76 8.06 -11.15
C LEU A 30 -26.44 8.64 -11.68
N PHE A 31 -26.20 8.53 -13.00
CA PHE A 31 -24.90 8.85 -13.59
C PHE A 31 -25.08 9.76 -14.82
N PRO A 32 -24.90 11.07 -14.71
CA PRO A 32 -24.97 11.99 -15.86
C PRO A 32 -23.90 11.59 -16.88
N SER A 33 -24.36 11.38 -18.13
CA SER A 33 -23.48 11.14 -19.26
C SER A 33 -22.72 12.40 -19.63
N GLY A 34 -21.40 12.38 -19.59
CA GLY A 34 -20.59 13.29 -20.41
C GLY A 34 -19.78 14.37 -19.72
N GLU A 35 -19.79 14.53 -18.41
CA GLU A 35 -18.89 15.45 -17.71
C GLU A 35 -18.14 14.75 -16.57
N GLN A 36 -17.00 15.34 -16.20
CA GLN A 36 -16.15 14.87 -15.10
C GLN A 36 -16.99 14.59 -13.85
N VAL A 37 -17.17 13.30 -13.53
CA VAL A 37 -17.98 12.86 -12.43
C VAL A 37 -17.28 13.23 -11.13
N TRP A 38 -17.91 14.08 -10.35
CA TRP A 38 -17.48 14.35 -8.99
C TRP A 38 -17.78 13.13 -8.12
N LEU A 39 -16.74 12.37 -7.78
CA LEU A 39 -16.84 11.36 -6.74
C LEU A 39 -16.94 12.05 -5.37
N PRO A 40 -17.73 11.48 -4.44
CA PRO A 40 -17.84 12.04 -3.08
C PRO A 40 -16.47 12.12 -2.40
N ASN A 41 -16.35 13.04 -1.46
CA ASN A 41 -15.16 13.17 -0.62
C ASN A 41 -15.23 12.21 0.59
N ALA A 42 -15.60 10.99 0.28
CA ALA A 42 -15.71 9.83 1.13
C ALA A 42 -15.50 8.56 0.26
N PRO A 43 -15.10 7.42 0.82
CA PRO A 43 -15.08 6.14 0.11
C PRO A 43 -16.45 5.72 -0.38
N VAL A 44 -16.52 5.13 -1.58
CA VAL A 44 -17.76 4.59 -2.17
C VAL A 44 -17.66 3.07 -2.22
N LEU A 45 -18.56 2.39 -1.50
CA LEU A 45 -18.65 0.94 -1.43
C LEU A 45 -19.75 0.43 -2.35
N GLY A 46 -19.37 -0.43 -3.29
CA GLY A 46 -20.32 -1.17 -4.11
C GLY A 46 -20.60 -2.55 -3.52
N PHE A 47 -21.85 -2.91 -3.32
CA PHE A 47 -22.27 -4.24 -2.88
C PHE A 47 -22.86 -5.01 -4.06
N SER A 48 -22.43 -6.26 -4.27
CA SER A 48 -22.99 -7.15 -5.30
C SER A 48 -23.05 -8.59 -4.86
N ARG A 49 -24.00 -9.34 -5.39
CA ARG A 49 -24.12 -10.81 -5.27
C ARG A 49 -23.29 -11.55 -6.32
N GLN A 50 -22.76 -10.84 -7.31
CA GLN A 50 -21.86 -11.38 -8.32
C GLN A 50 -20.40 -11.36 -7.81
N SER A 51 -19.55 -12.23 -8.38
CA SER A 51 -18.11 -12.17 -8.11
C SER A 51 -17.48 -10.92 -8.73
N PHE A 52 -16.35 -10.49 -8.17
CA PHE A 52 -15.62 -9.32 -8.69
C PHE A 52 -15.19 -9.51 -10.16
N GLU A 53 -14.77 -10.71 -10.55
CA GLU A 53 -14.38 -11.06 -11.92
C GLU A 53 -15.55 -10.91 -12.89
N SER A 54 -16.77 -11.32 -12.48
CA SER A 54 -17.96 -11.12 -13.27
C SER A 54 -18.26 -9.64 -13.51
N LEU A 55 -18.13 -8.82 -12.46
CA LEU A 55 -18.37 -7.38 -12.54
C LEU A 55 -17.35 -6.67 -13.44
N THR A 56 -16.07 -7.07 -13.41
CA THR A 56 -15.03 -6.46 -14.25
C THR A 56 -15.25 -6.72 -15.74
N THR A 57 -15.89 -7.83 -16.10
CA THR A 57 -16.15 -8.17 -17.51
C THR A 57 -17.43 -7.54 -18.05
N THR A 58 -18.47 -7.41 -17.21
CA THR A 58 -19.81 -7.00 -17.64
C THR A 58 -20.16 -5.56 -17.31
N HIS A 59 -19.52 -4.94 -16.30
CA HIS A 59 -19.96 -3.69 -15.71
C HIS A 59 -18.81 -2.69 -15.42
N THR A 60 -17.80 -2.67 -16.27
CA THR A 60 -16.58 -1.84 -16.11
C THR A 60 -16.90 -0.36 -15.84
N GLN A 61 -17.96 0.19 -16.49
CA GLN A 61 -18.33 1.58 -16.31
C GLN A 61 -18.85 1.89 -14.91
N LEU A 62 -19.58 0.96 -14.28
CA LEU A 62 -20.08 1.15 -12.92
C LEU A 62 -18.95 1.05 -11.89
N LEU A 63 -17.96 0.20 -12.14
CA LEU A 63 -16.79 0.09 -11.27
C LEU A 63 -15.96 1.39 -11.24
N SER A 64 -16.09 2.27 -12.25
CA SER A 64 -15.41 3.57 -12.19
C SER A 64 -15.95 4.48 -11.07
N TRP A 65 -17.16 4.23 -10.57
CA TRP A 65 -17.86 5.04 -9.57
C TRP A 65 -17.67 4.56 -8.12
N VAL A 66 -17.17 3.34 -7.93
CA VAL A 66 -16.94 2.76 -6.61
C VAL A 66 -15.45 2.62 -6.33
N ASP A 67 -15.08 2.66 -5.06
CA ASP A 67 -13.69 2.50 -4.63
C ASP A 67 -13.40 1.09 -4.15
N LEU A 68 -14.36 0.48 -3.47
CA LEU A 68 -14.32 -0.90 -3.00
C LEU A 68 -15.54 -1.65 -3.50
N VAL A 69 -15.37 -2.95 -3.73
CA VAL A 69 -16.48 -3.85 -4.09
C VAL A 69 -16.55 -4.96 -3.06
N ILE A 70 -17.69 -5.07 -2.41
CA ILE A 70 -17.99 -6.14 -1.44
C ILE A 70 -18.79 -7.21 -2.16
N THR A 71 -18.22 -8.40 -2.23
CA THR A 71 -18.78 -9.58 -2.92
C THR A 71 -18.86 -10.80 -1.99
N PRO A 72 -19.67 -11.82 -2.29
CA PRO A 72 -19.89 -12.97 -1.40
C PRO A 72 -18.65 -13.87 -1.19
N ASP A 73 -17.65 -13.78 -2.07
CA ASP A 73 -16.41 -14.55 -2.00
C ASP A 73 -15.37 -13.96 -1.03
N LEU A 74 -15.63 -12.75 -0.51
CA LEU A 74 -14.77 -12.13 0.48
C LEU A 74 -14.98 -12.75 1.87
N PRO A 75 -13.88 -12.98 2.63
CA PRO A 75 -14.00 -13.40 4.03
C PRO A 75 -14.78 -12.37 4.86
N GLN A 76 -15.72 -12.82 5.69
CA GLN A 76 -16.51 -11.92 6.55
C GLN A 76 -15.61 -11.04 7.43
N ALA A 77 -14.52 -11.58 7.97
CA ALA A 77 -13.55 -10.81 8.77
C ALA A 77 -12.95 -9.64 7.98
N MET A 78 -12.73 -9.78 6.67
CA MET A 78 -12.22 -8.70 5.83
C MET A 78 -13.27 -7.60 5.64
N ILE A 79 -14.55 -7.98 5.49
CA ILE A 79 -15.66 -7.03 5.40
C ILE A 79 -15.81 -6.26 6.71
N ASP A 80 -15.87 -6.99 7.84
CA ASP A 80 -16.05 -6.39 9.17
C ASP A 80 -14.89 -5.40 9.49
N GLN A 81 -13.64 -5.79 9.20
CA GLN A 81 -12.48 -4.94 9.42
C GLN A 81 -12.47 -3.72 8.48
N THR A 82 -12.95 -3.88 7.24
CA THR A 82 -13.12 -2.76 6.31
C THR A 82 -14.07 -1.71 6.90
N LEU A 83 -15.24 -2.12 7.37
CA LEU A 83 -16.23 -1.22 7.96
C LEU A 83 -15.73 -0.59 9.27
N GLU A 84 -15.00 -1.35 10.10
CA GLU A 84 -14.38 -0.84 11.32
C GLU A 84 -13.36 0.28 11.02
N HIS A 85 -12.48 0.08 10.03
CA HIS A 85 -11.48 1.07 9.67
C HIS A 85 -12.08 2.29 8.96
N LEU A 86 -13.13 2.11 8.14
CA LEU A 86 -13.87 3.24 7.56
C LEU A 86 -14.46 4.15 8.64
N ALA A 87 -15.06 3.55 9.67
CA ALA A 87 -15.65 4.31 10.79
C ALA A 87 -14.58 4.90 11.73
N GLY A 88 -13.49 4.16 11.99
CA GLY A 88 -12.45 4.56 12.92
C GLY A 88 -11.41 5.52 12.35
N ASN A 89 -11.16 5.44 11.03
CA ASN A 89 -10.11 6.20 10.32
C ASN A 89 -10.66 6.79 9.01
N PRO A 90 -11.71 7.62 9.06
CA PRO A 90 -12.36 8.15 7.86
C PRO A 90 -11.46 9.07 7.03
N ALA A 91 -10.55 9.83 7.66
CA ALA A 91 -9.62 10.70 6.93
C ALA A 91 -8.56 9.89 6.18
N ALA A 92 -7.98 8.86 6.81
CA ALA A 92 -7.01 7.97 6.16
C ALA A 92 -7.67 7.18 5.02
N SER A 93 -8.86 6.64 5.24
CA SER A 93 -9.64 5.91 4.24
C SER A 93 -9.98 6.80 3.04
N THR A 94 -10.44 8.03 3.28
CA THR A 94 -10.71 9.01 2.22
C THR A 94 -9.45 9.41 1.48
N GLY A 95 -8.36 9.68 2.20
CA GLY A 95 -7.06 10.00 1.59
C GLY A 95 -6.55 8.89 0.68
N LEU A 96 -6.71 7.64 1.11
CA LEU A 96 -6.34 6.48 0.29
C LEU A 96 -7.15 6.42 -1.02
N VAL A 97 -8.48 6.50 -0.95
CA VAL A 97 -9.30 6.39 -2.17
C VAL A 97 -9.08 7.57 -3.10
N GLN A 98 -8.81 8.78 -2.59
CA GLN A 98 -8.42 9.93 -3.41
C GLN A 98 -7.13 9.65 -4.19
N LEU A 99 -6.09 9.09 -3.56
CA LEU A 99 -4.86 8.69 -4.22
C LEU A 99 -5.12 7.64 -5.31
N LEU A 100 -5.88 6.60 -4.97
CA LEU A 100 -6.16 5.49 -5.89
C LEU A 100 -7.00 5.91 -7.10
N ARG A 101 -7.91 6.87 -6.94
CA ARG A 101 -8.71 7.46 -8.04
C ARG A 101 -7.84 8.19 -9.06
N GLN A 102 -6.75 8.82 -8.62
CA GLN A 102 -5.85 9.59 -9.48
C GLN A 102 -4.75 8.74 -10.12
N ASN A 103 -4.33 7.67 -9.46
CA ASN A 103 -3.12 6.93 -9.85
C ASN A 103 -3.18 6.24 -11.21
N SER A 104 -4.37 5.98 -11.77
CA SER A 104 -4.51 5.42 -13.13
C SER A 104 -3.95 6.35 -14.21
N ASP A 105 -4.06 7.67 -13.99
CA ASP A 105 -3.74 8.69 -14.99
C ASP A 105 -2.38 9.36 -14.75
N LEU A 106 -1.73 9.04 -13.61
CA LEU A 106 -0.47 9.62 -13.22
C LEU A 106 0.73 8.72 -13.55
N SER A 107 1.86 9.36 -13.87
CA SER A 107 3.14 8.66 -13.86
C SER A 107 3.49 8.19 -12.45
N VAL A 108 4.34 7.17 -12.34
CA VAL A 108 4.80 6.65 -11.03
C VAL A 108 5.40 7.77 -10.17
N ASN A 109 6.21 8.65 -10.75
CA ASN A 109 6.82 9.75 -9.99
C ASN A 109 5.79 10.76 -9.46
N GLN A 110 4.73 11.04 -10.22
CA GLN A 110 3.64 11.91 -9.76
C GLN A 110 2.82 11.24 -8.65
N GLY A 111 2.52 9.94 -8.82
CA GLY A 111 1.82 9.17 -7.79
C GLY A 111 2.61 9.11 -6.47
N LEU A 112 3.91 8.82 -6.51
CA LEU A 112 4.78 8.81 -5.33
C LEU A 112 4.88 10.20 -4.66
N LEU A 113 4.83 11.28 -5.43
CA LEU A 113 4.79 12.64 -4.89
C LEU A 113 3.49 12.88 -4.11
N LEU A 114 2.35 12.53 -4.69
CA LEU A 114 1.04 12.67 -4.04
C LEU A 114 0.92 11.76 -2.80
N GLU A 115 1.38 10.51 -2.89
CA GLU A 115 1.44 9.60 -1.74
C GLU A 115 2.20 10.23 -0.58
N SER A 116 3.39 10.76 -0.84
CA SER A 116 4.23 11.38 0.19
C SER A 116 3.59 12.64 0.81
N LEU A 117 2.85 13.44 0.03
CA LEU A 117 2.09 14.59 0.54
C LEU A 117 0.94 14.13 1.43
N MET A 118 0.15 13.15 0.99
CA MET A 118 -0.96 12.60 1.76
C MET A 118 -0.46 11.95 3.05
N TYR A 119 0.58 11.12 2.98
CA TYR A 119 1.20 10.50 4.15
C TYR A 119 1.66 11.55 5.17
N SER A 120 2.34 12.63 4.71
CA SER A 120 2.77 13.72 5.59
C SER A 120 1.61 14.45 6.24
N THR A 121 0.52 14.65 5.51
CA THR A 121 -0.71 15.28 6.03
C THR A 121 -1.34 14.42 7.12
N LEU A 122 -1.54 13.14 6.86
CA LEU A 122 -2.15 12.20 7.80
C LEU A 122 -1.26 11.94 9.04
N GLN A 123 0.06 11.94 8.87
CA GLN A 123 1.03 11.76 9.96
C GLN A 123 0.93 12.86 11.04
N HIS A 124 0.28 13.99 10.71
CA HIS A 124 -0.02 15.10 11.63
C HIS A 124 -1.53 15.22 11.88
N GLY A 125 -2.30 14.19 11.54
CA GLY A 125 -3.74 14.12 11.75
C GLY A 125 -4.12 13.45 13.06
N ALA A 126 -5.36 13.74 13.54
CA ALA A 126 -5.87 13.24 14.80
C ALA A 126 -5.97 11.71 14.89
N GLU A 127 -6.22 11.01 13.77
CA GLU A 127 -6.32 9.55 13.74
C GLU A 127 -4.97 8.91 14.10
N PHE A 128 -3.89 9.34 13.44
CA PHE A 128 -2.55 8.85 13.73
C PHE A 128 -2.08 9.24 15.14
N GLU A 129 -2.40 10.45 15.59
CA GLU A 129 -2.09 10.92 16.95
C GLU A 129 -2.78 10.05 18.01
N SER A 130 -4.06 9.71 17.79
CA SER A 130 -4.83 8.81 18.65
C SER A 130 -4.21 7.40 18.68
N TRP A 131 -3.83 6.86 17.54
CA TRP A 131 -3.17 5.56 17.44
C TRP A 131 -1.82 5.55 18.20
N LEU A 132 -1.00 6.59 18.03
CA LEU A 132 0.27 6.73 18.77
C LEU A 132 0.04 6.78 20.29
N ALA A 133 -0.95 7.53 20.75
CA ALA A 133 -1.27 7.62 22.17
C ALA A 133 -1.65 6.24 22.75
N GLN A 134 -2.47 5.46 22.02
CA GLN A 134 -2.86 4.11 22.43
C GLN A 134 -1.68 3.15 22.44
N ARG A 135 -0.78 3.24 21.46
CA ARG A 135 0.44 2.42 21.40
C ARG A 135 1.38 2.73 22.57
N ASN A 136 1.63 4.00 22.86
CA ASN A 136 2.55 4.42 23.90
C ASN A 136 2.08 3.98 25.30
N THR A 137 0.78 3.91 25.56
CA THR A 137 0.24 3.37 26.82
C THR A 137 0.51 1.88 26.98
N LYS A 138 0.65 1.13 25.89
CA LYS A 138 0.96 -0.32 25.90
C LYS A 138 2.47 -0.62 26.00
N THR A 139 3.32 0.32 25.58
CA THR A 139 4.78 0.12 25.42
C THR A 139 5.62 0.91 26.42
N ALA A 140 5.08 1.24 27.61
CA ALA A 140 5.75 2.06 28.63
C ALA A 140 7.06 1.46 29.20
N THR A 141 7.92 0.91 28.35
CA THR A 141 9.29 0.53 28.67
C THR A 141 10.20 1.39 27.80
N ILE A 142 10.92 2.30 28.43
CA ILE A 142 11.88 3.20 27.83
C ILE A 142 12.91 2.36 27.06
N GLN A 143 12.80 2.33 25.73
CA GLN A 143 13.89 1.84 24.89
C GLN A 143 14.88 3.01 24.74
N GLN A 144 16.09 2.80 25.26
CA GLN A 144 17.24 3.65 24.90
C GLN A 144 17.42 3.55 23.38
N GLU A 145 17.56 4.69 22.71
CA GLU A 145 17.96 4.74 21.31
C GLU A 145 19.27 3.96 21.16
N GLN A 146 19.17 2.73 20.68
CA GLN A 146 20.35 2.00 20.21
C GLN A 146 20.71 2.61 18.85
N VAL A 147 21.80 3.34 18.79
CA VAL A 147 22.37 3.77 17.53
C VAL A 147 22.71 2.53 16.74
N GLN A 148 22.01 2.31 15.62
CA GLN A 148 22.29 1.20 14.71
C GLN A 148 23.71 1.40 14.17
N THR A 149 24.63 0.56 14.56
CA THR A 149 26.06 0.64 14.17
C THR A 149 26.43 -0.37 13.09
N GLU A 150 25.61 -1.42 12.92
CA GLU A 150 25.83 -2.44 11.90
C GLU A 150 24.94 -2.19 10.67
N PRO A 151 25.42 -2.54 9.47
CA PRO A 151 24.60 -2.48 8.26
C PRO A 151 23.30 -3.25 8.42
N VAL A 152 22.22 -2.74 7.86
CA VAL A 152 20.88 -3.37 7.88
C VAL A 152 20.51 -4.04 6.56
N ILE A 153 21.41 -3.95 5.56
CA ILE A 153 21.37 -4.75 4.34
C ILE A 153 22.73 -5.38 4.08
N GLU A 154 22.73 -6.54 3.46
CA GLU A 154 23.93 -7.15 2.88
C GLU A 154 23.89 -7.01 1.36
N ILE A 155 25.01 -6.63 0.77
CA ILE A 155 25.15 -6.50 -0.68
C ILE A 155 26.22 -7.47 -1.14
N SER A 156 25.88 -8.31 -2.10
CA SER A 156 26.86 -9.17 -2.78
C SER A 156 26.72 -9.05 -4.29
N ARG A 157 27.83 -9.19 -4.99
CA ARG A 157 27.86 -9.14 -6.43
C ARG A 157 28.56 -10.37 -6.99
N ARG A 158 27.96 -10.98 -8.00
CA ARG A 158 28.56 -12.04 -8.79
C ARG A 158 28.34 -11.73 -10.28
N ASP A 159 29.41 -11.45 -10.99
CA ASP A 159 29.39 -11.08 -12.39
C ASP A 159 28.47 -9.87 -12.67
N ASP A 160 27.36 -10.07 -13.35
CA ASP A 160 26.36 -9.06 -13.70
C ASP A 160 25.13 -9.07 -12.77
N GLU A 161 25.14 -9.92 -11.73
CA GLU A 161 24.08 -10.00 -10.72
C GLU A 161 24.47 -9.27 -9.44
N LEU A 162 23.59 -8.39 -8.95
CA LEU A 162 23.63 -7.74 -7.64
C LEU A 162 22.55 -8.32 -6.74
N THR A 163 22.94 -8.96 -5.66
CA THR A 163 22.00 -9.42 -4.63
C THR A 163 21.98 -8.42 -3.47
N ILE A 164 20.77 -7.96 -3.12
CA ILE A 164 20.48 -7.09 -1.98
C ILE A 164 19.66 -7.90 -0.99
N THR A 165 20.16 -8.12 0.21
CA THR A 165 19.47 -8.86 1.26
C THR A 165 19.17 -7.96 2.45
N LEU A 166 17.90 -7.85 2.83
CA LEU A 166 17.51 -7.18 4.07
C LEU A 166 18.04 -8.01 5.25
N ASP A 167 18.85 -7.41 6.12
CA ASP A 167 19.58 -8.12 7.17
C ASP A 167 19.39 -7.50 8.56
N ARG A 168 18.14 -7.54 9.02
CA ARG A 168 17.73 -7.13 10.37
C ARG A 168 16.71 -8.13 10.92
N PRO A 169 17.08 -9.45 10.97
CA PRO A 169 16.13 -10.52 11.24
C PRO A 169 15.52 -10.48 12.66
N ASP A 170 16.22 -9.93 13.64
CA ASP A 170 15.77 -9.70 15.03
C ASP A 170 14.59 -8.70 15.12
N LYS A 171 14.46 -7.83 14.13
CA LYS A 171 13.34 -6.88 13.95
C LYS A 171 12.46 -7.27 12.76
N HIS A 172 12.50 -8.52 12.29
CA HIS A 172 11.75 -8.98 11.11
C HIS A 172 11.94 -8.09 9.88
N ASN A 173 13.16 -7.57 9.70
CA ASN A 173 13.51 -6.64 8.63
C ASN A 173 12.60 -5.40 8.55
N ALA A 174 12.15 -4.88 9.70
CA ALA A 174 11.33 -3.67 9.75
C ALA A 174 12.04 -2.50 9.05
N PHE A 175 11.30 -1.84 8.16
CA PHE A 175 11.77 -0.77 7.30
C PHE A 175 12.02 0.51 8.10
N SER A 176 13.28 0.76 8.44
CA SER A 176 13.76 1.93 9.17
C SER A 176 14.35 2.99 8.24
N ALA A 177 14.68 4.16 8.78
CA ALA A 177 15.42 5.20 8.07
C ALA A 177 16.79 4.70 7.59
N ALA A 178 17.50 3.89 8.39
CA ALA A 178 18.75 3.26 7.99
C ALA A 178 18.57 2.34 6.79
N MET A 179 17.58 1.43 6.85
CA MET A 179 17.29 0.51 5.74
C MET A 179 16.90 1.27 4.46
N ARG A 180 16.08 2.31 4.57
CA ARG A 180 15.76 3.20 3.43
C ARG A 180 17.02 3.75 2.79
N ASP A 181 17.92 4.30 3.60
CA ASP A 181 19.12 4.98 3.12
C ASP A 181 20.11 4.01 2.48
N GLU A 182 20.34 2.85 3.09
CA GLU A 182 21.20 1.80 2.55
C GLU A 182 20.62 1.19 1.26
N LEU A 183 19.30 0.94 1.20
CA LEU A 183 18.62 0.50 -0.04
C LEU A 183 18.80 1.53 -1.16
N CYS A 184 18.62 2.82 -0.87
CA CYS A 184 18.85 3.86 -1.87
C CYS A 184 20.31 3.82 -2.38
N GLN A 185 21.30 3.65 -1.51
CA GLN A 185 22.71 3.57 -1.92
C GLN A 185 22.97 2.35 -2.82
N ALA A 186 22.44 1.16 -2.45
CA ALA A 186 22.58 -0.05 -3.25
C ALA A 186 21.94 0.08 -4.64
N LEU A 187 20.73 0.65 -4.69
CA LEU A 187 19.99 0.85 -5.93
C LEU A 187 20.60 1.94 -6.82
N TYR A 188 21.16 3.01 -6.23
CA TYR A 188 21.94 4.00 -7.00
C TYR A 188 23.21 3.39 -7.60
N LEU A 189 23.88 2.49 -6.87
CA LEU A 189 25.01 1.73 -7.42
C LEU A 189 24.57 0.91 -8.63
N ALA A 190 23.47 0.16 -8.50
CA ALA A 190 22.92 -0.64 -9.59
C ALA A 190 22.48 0.20 -10.80
N GLN A 191 21.99 1.42 -10.57
CA GLN A 191 21.60 2.33 -11.64
C GLN A 191 22.81 2.95 -12.36
N ALA A 192 23.87 3.23 -11.63
CA ALA A 192 25.08 3.86 -12.16
C ALA A 192 26.01 2.86 -12.89
N ASP A 193 25.99 1.60 -12.51
CA ASP A 193 26.83 0.56 -13.10
C ASP A 193 26.06 -0.25 -14.17
N ALA A 194 26.28 0.11 -15.43
CA ALA A 194 25.62 -0.55 -16.56
C ALA A 194 26.00 -2.04 -16.72
N THR A 195 27.03 -2.53 -16.01
CA THR A 195 27.40 -3.95 -16.04
C THR A 195 26.52 -4.81 -15.12
N ILE A 196 25.73 -4.20 -14.22
CA ILE A 196 24.70 -4.88 -13.43
C ILE A 196 23.47 -5.03 -14.30
N GLN A 197 23.14 -6.27 -14.67
CA GLN A 197 21.98 -6.60 -15.50
C GLN A 197 20.84 -7.23 -14.70
N HIS A 198 21.15 -7.84 -13.56
CA HIS A 198 20.19 -8.52 -12.69
C HIS A 198 20.32 -8.03 -11.26
N ILE A 199 19.19 -7.81 -10.62
CA ILE A 199 19.08 -7.41 -9.20
C ILE A 199 18.16 -8.42 -8.52
N THR A 200 18.69 -9.12 -7.53
CA THR A 200 17.92 -10.02 -6.67
C THR A 200 17.71 -9.35 -5.33
N LEU A 201 16.44 -9.22 -4.91
CA LEU A 201 16.07 -8.70 -3.60
C LEU A 201 15.54 -9.82 -2.73
N ALA A 202 16.13 -10.01 -1.55
CA ALA A 202 15.78 -11.04 -0.57
C ALA A 202 15.76 -10.48 0.85
N GLY A 203 15.29 -11.27 1.79
CA GLY A 203 15.33 -10.96 3.22
C GLY A 203 15.93 -12.11 4.03
N ARG A 204 16.62 -11.80 5.11
CA ARG A 204 17.17 -12.81 6.04
C ARG A 204 16.17 -13.06 7.18
N GLY A 205 16.16 -14.29 7.69
CA GLY A 205 15.34 -14.67 8.85
C GLY A 205 13.94 -15.15 8.50
N ALA A 206 13.00 -15.02 9.43
CA ALA A 206 11.66 -15.61 9.33
C ALA A 206 10.67 -14.77 8.47
N SER A 207 10.99 -13.50 8.18
CA SER A 207 10.13 -12.59 7.45
C SER A 207 10.95 -11.83 6.43
N PHE A 208 10.38 -11.60 5.25
CA PHE A 208 10.99 -10.72 4.28
C PHE A 208 11.06 -9.28 4.81
N CYS A 209 9.93 -8.71 5.25
CA CYS A 209 9.85 -7.40 5.89
C CYS A 209 8.48 -7.22 6.58
N SER A 210 8.48 -6.86 7.85
CA SER A 210 7.27 -6.68 8.66
C SER A 210 6.64 -5.28 8.56
N GLY A 211 7.04 -4.47 7.58
CA GLY A 211 6.54 -3.10 7.39
C GLY A 211 7.44 -2.05 8.03
N GLY A 212 6.92 -0.83 8.17
CA GLY A 212 7.65 0.27 8.77
C GLY A 212 8.09 -0.01 10.21
N ASP A 213 9.29 0.43 10.58
CA ASP A 213 9.75 0.31 11.97
C ASP A 213 8.90 1.18 12.90
N LEU A 214 8.03 0.53 13.65
CA LEU A 214 7.07 1.21 14.52
C LEU A 214 7.75 2.04 15.62
N ASP A 215 9.03 1.79 15.92
CA ASP A 215 9.77 2.59 16.91
C ASP A 215 10.16 3.97 16.34
N GLU A 216 10.15 4.14 15.02
CA GLU A 216 10.35 5.43 14.35
C GLU A 216 9.04 6.20 14.11
N PHE A 217 7.87 5.58 14.31
CA PHE A 217 6.59 6.23 14.08
C PHE A 217 6.36 7.37 15.10
N GLY A 218 5.91 8.54 14.59
CA GLY A 218 5.71 9.74 15.39
C GLY A 218 6.99 10.53 15.71
N THR A 219 8.16 10.11 15.22
CA THR A 219 9.42 10.86 15.42
C THR A 219 9.58 12.04 14.46
N ALA A 220 8.92 12.01 13.30
CA ALA A 220 8.93 13.11 12.34
C ALA A 220 8.05 14.26 12.83
N ARG A 221 8.69 15.36 13.25
CA ARG A 221 8.01 16.55 13.79
C ARG A 221 7.68 17.61 12.74
N ASP A 222 8.30 17.54 11.60
CA ASP A 222 8.14 18.48 10.49
C ASP A 222 7.64 17.74 9.24
N ALA A 223 6.38 18.01 8.88
CA ALA A 223 5.72 17.38 7.73
C ALA A 223 6.43 17.68 6.41
N GLY A 224 6.92 18.91 6.24
CA GLY A 224 7.64 19.34 5.04
C GLY A 224 8.98 18.61 4.90
N LEU A 225 9.76 18.55 5.98
CA LEU A 225 11.04 17.83 5.99
C LEU A 225 10.82 16.33 5.79
N ALA A 226 9.80 15.74 6.39
CA ALA A 226 9.44 14.34 6.22
C ALA A 226 9.08 14.04 4.75
N HIS A 227 8.28 14.91 4.13
CA HIS A 227 7.95 14.81 2.70
C HIS A 227 9.22 14.91 1.82
N LEU A 228 10.06 15.92 2.03
CA LEU A 228 11.30 16.11 1.29
C LEU A 228 12.24 14.91 1.45
N THR A 229 12.33 14.34 2.65
CA THR A 229 13.13 13.14 2.90
C THR A 229 12.62 11.94 2.09
N ARG A 230 11.31 11.65 2.13
CA ARG A 230 10.71 10.54 1.37
C ARG A 230 10.86 10.70 -0.15
N THR A 231 10.73 11.91 -0.65
CA THR A 231 10.87 12.17 -2.10
C THR A 231 12.33 12.22 -2.57
N THR A 232 13.26 12.56 -1.70
CA THR A 232 14.71 12.55 -1.99
C THR A 232 15.28 11.13 -1.89
N ARG A 233 14.92 10.40 -0.83
CA ARG A 233 15.41 9.05 -0.52
C ARG A 233 14.26 8.06 -0.71
N SER A 234 13.95 7.72 -1.97
CA SER A 234 12.82 6.89 -2.35
C SER A 234 13.28 5.57 -2.99
N PRO A 235 13.36 4.47 -2.22
CA PRO A 235 13.63 3.15 -2.80
C PRO A 235 12.56 2.77 -3.84
N ALA A 236 11.29 3.09 -3.61
CA ALA A 236 10.19 2.83 -4.54
C ALA A 236 10.46 3.41 -5.94
N ARG A 237 10.94 4.65 -6.03
CA ARG A 237 11.30 5.28 -7.31
C ARG A 237 12.45 4.55 -7.99
N LEU A 238 13.44 4.11 -7.22
CA LEU A 238 14.61 3.40 -7.74
C LEU A 238 14.24 1.97 -8.18
N PHE A 239 13.43 1.26 -7.42
CA PHE A 239 12.89 -0.05 -7.85
C PHE A 239 12.08 0.09 -9.14
N HIS A 240 11.24 1.11 -9.26
CA HIS A 240 10.52 1.36 -10.51
C HIS A 240 11.48 1.61 -11.69
N ALA A 241 12.53 2.41 -11.48
CA ALA A 241 13.51 2.71 -12.53
C ALA A 241 14.35 1.49 -12.94
N LEU A 242 14.46 0.49 -12.07
CA LEU A 242 15.22 -0.75 -12.25
C LEU A 242 14.29 -1.98 -12.37
N ALA A 243 12.99 -1.78 -12.58
CA ALA A 243 11.99 -2.83 -12.57
C ALA A 243 12.37 -4.02 -13.45
N ASP A 244 12.72 -3.77 -14.72
CA ASP A 244 13.04 -4.80 -15.72
C ASP A 244 14.24 -5.68 -15.34
N LYS A 245 15.07 -5.23 -14.40
CA LYS A 245 16.25 -5.95 -13.90
C LYS A 245 16.02 -6.60 -12.54
N THR A 246 14.92 -6.28 -11.85
CA THR A 246 14.73 -6.64 -10.44
C THR A 246 13.79 -7.82 -10.29
N ILE A 247 14.25 -8.83 -9.56
CA ILE A 247 13.45 -9.96 -9.07
C ILE A 247 13.40 -9.88 -7.55
N ALA A 248 12.22 -9.99 -6.96
CA ALA A 248 12.04 -10.04 -5.52
C ALA A 248 11.62 -11.45 -5.08
N HIS A 249 12.34 -12.01 -4.09
CA HIS A 249 12.03 -13.30 -3.48
C HIS A 249 11.48 -13.09 -2.08
N LEU A 250 10.18 -13.31 -1.92
CA LEU A 250 9.44 -13.01 -0.70
C LEU A 250 9.18 -14.28 0.13
N HIS A 251 9.17 -14.13 1.45
CA HIS A 251 8.84 -15.22 2.37
C HIS A 251 8.30 -14.70 3.70
N GLY A 252 7.55 -15.52 4.41
CA GLY A 252 7.00 -15.16 5.71
C GLY A 252 6.12 -13.90 5.64
N ALA A 253 6.34 -12.95 6.53
CA ALA A 253 5.58 -11.70 6.51
C ALA A 253 6.16 -10.69 5.50
N CYS A 254 5.30 -10.18 4.61
CA CYS A 254 5.56 -9.10 3.66
C CYS A 254 4.50 -8.01 3.86
N ILE A 255 4.72 -7.14 4.83
CA ILE A 255 3.73 -6.19 5.33
C ILE A 255 4.14 -4.76 4.95
N GLY A 256 3.17 -3.90 4.60
CA GLY A 256 3.42 -2.50 4.30
C GLY A 256 4.59 -2.30 3.33
N ALA A 257 5.63 -1.57 3.75
CA ALA A 257 6.83 -1.33 2.95
C ALA A 257 7.43 -2.59 2.31
N GLY A 258 7.27 -3.78 2.91
CA GLY A 258 7.75 -5.05 2.39
C GLY A 258 7.13 -5.41 1.04
N ILE A 259 5.83 -5.28 0.89
CA ILE A 259 5.16 -5.52 -0.39
C ILE A 259 5.04 -4.26 -1.24
N GLU A 260 4.95 -3.07 -0.63
CA GLU A 260 4.82 -1.82 -1.35
C GLU A 260 5.98 -1.57 -2.32
N MET A 261 7.23 -1.72 -1.84
CA MET A 261 8.43 -1.51 -2.65
C MET A 261 8.64 -2.64 -3.65
N THR A 262 8.44 -3.89 -3.23
CA THR A 262 8.71 -5.07 -4.07
C THR A 262 7.70 -5.22 -5.21
N ALA A 263 6.49 -4.69 -5.05
CA ALA A 263 5.50 -4.64 -6.12
C ALA A 263 5.92 -3.78 -7.34
N PHE A 264 6.99 -3.00 -7.26
CA PHE A 264 7.62 -2.35 -8.40
C PHE A 264 8.57 -3.27 -9.18
N ALA A 265 9.03 -4.39 -8.61
CA ALA A 265 9.93 -5.31 -9.30
C ALA A 265 9.27 -5.90 -10.56
N GLY A 266 10.07 -6.18 -11.59
CA GLY A 266 9.59 -6.81 -12.81
C GLY A 266 9.06 -8.22 -12.59
N HIS A 267 9.60 -8.91 -11.57
CA HIS A 267 9.13 -10.24 -11.20
C HIS A 267 9.16 -10.40 -9.68
N VAL A 268 8.06 -10.90 -9.11
CA VAL A 268 7.88 -11.10 -7.67
C VAL A 268 7.49 -12.54 -7.41
N THR A 269 8.33 -13.26 -6.69
CA THR A 269 8.04 -14.63 -6.26
C THR A 269 7.83 -14.67 -4.76
N ALA A 270 7.04 -15.63 -4.27
CA ALA A 270 6.83 -15.83 -2.85
C ALA A 270 6.76 -17.31 -2.48
N THR A 271 7.13 -17.66 -1.26
CA THR A 271 6.87 -19.00 -0.73
C THR A 271 5.38 -19.19 -0.45
N GLU A 272 4.91 -20.45 -0.39
CA GLU A 272 3.48 -20.77 -0.16
C GLU A 272 2.94 -20.16 1.15
N GLU A 273 3.79 -20.07 2.18
CA GLU A 273 3.41 -19.58 3.53
C GLU A 273 3.46 -18.05 3.64
N THR A 274 3.86 -17.36 2.58
CA THR A 274 3.98 -15.89 2.60
C THR A 274 2.63 -15.23 2.80
N THR A 275 2.64 -14.19 3.64
CA THR A 275 1.45 -13.37 3.92
C THR A 275 1.71 -11.90 3.56
N PHE A 276 0.70 -11.24 3.01
CA PHE A 276 0.75 -9.85 2.58
C PHE A 276 -0.35 -9.04 3.24
N ALA A 277 -0.02 -7.85 3.75
CA ALA A 277 -1.01 -6.93 4.31
C ALA A 277 -0.55 -5.47 4.17
N LEU A 278 -1.52 -4.56 4.16
CA LEU A 278 -1.31 -3.11 4.19
C LEU A 278 -2.09 -2.54 5.38
N PRO A 279 -1.51 -2.49 6.60
CA PRO A 279 -2.25 -2.16 7.82
C PRO A 279 -2.35 -0.65 8.10
N GLU A 280 -1.80 0.20 7.24
CA GLU A 280 -1.54 1.61 7.48
C GLU A 280 -2.81 2.41 7.77
N VAL A 281 -3.95 2.06 7.13
CA VAL A 281 -5.24 2.74 7.38
C VAL A 281 -5.69 2.54 8.81
N GLY A 282 -5.49 1.35 9.39
CA GLY A 282 -5.75 1.10 10.81
C GLY A 282 -4.90 1.93 11.79
N PHE A 283 -3.85 2.56 11.28
CA PHE A 283 -2.99 3.49 12.04
C PHE A 283 -3.35 4.96 11.80
N GLY A 284 -4.37 5.25 10.98
CA GLY A 284 -4.71 6.60 10.52
C GLY A 284 -3.76 7.13 9.45
N LEU A 285 -3.12 6.23 8.68
CA LEU A 285 -2.19 6.56 7.60
C LEU A 285 -2.61 5.90 6.28
N VAL A 286 -1.92 6.21 5.20
CA VAL A 286 -1.96 5.45 3.95
C VAL A 286 -0.64 4.68 3.77
N PRO A 287 -0.55 3.65 2.92
CA PRO A 287 0.74 3.10 2.48
C PRO A 287 1.68 4.22 2.02
N GLY A 288 2.90 4.25 2.51
CA GLY A 288 3.82 5.38 2.33
C GLY A 288 5.21 5.01 1.79
N ALA A 289 5.39 3.76 1.38
CA ALA A 289 6.61 3.26 0.75
C ALA A 289 6.40 2.93 -0.75
N GLY A 290 5.39 3.51 -1.37
CA GLY A 290 5.04 3.34 -2.77
C GLY A 290 3.77 2.52 -3.02
N GLY A 291 3.11 2.01 -1.99
CA GLY A 291 2.02 1.04 -2.10
C GLY A 291 0.77 1.57 -2.79
N THR A 292 0.45 2.85 -2.63
CA THR A 292 -0.68 3.46 -3.34
C THR A 292 -0.44 3.57 -4.85
N VAL A 293 0.80 3.36 -5.29
CA VAL A 293 1.23 3.45 -6.69
C VAL A 293 1.52 2.07 -7.29
N SER A 294 2.29 1.23 -6.59
CA SER A 294 2.71 -0.10 -7.09
C SER A 294 1.58 -1.12 -7.05
N ILE A 295 0.89 -1.21 -5.91
CA ILE A 295 -0.15 -2.24 -5.68
C ILE A 295 -1.31 -2.12 -6.68
N PRO A 296 -1.94 -0.94 -6.89
CA PRO A 296 -3.04 -0.82 -7.85
C PRO A 296 -2.63 -1.10 -9.30
N ARG A 297 -1.35 -0.96 -9.64
CA ARG A 297 -0.82 -1.32 -10.97
C ARG A 297 -0.74 -2.82 -11.18
N ARG A 298 -0.65 -3.61 -10.10
CA ARG A 298 -0.68 -5.08 -10.15
C ARG A 298 -2.10 -5.64 -10.04
N ILE A 299 -2.87 -5.21 -9.04
CA ILE A 299 -4.14 -5.85 -8.68
C ILE A 299 -5.39 -4.99 -8.96
N GLY A 300 -5.22 -3.80 -9.54
CA GLY A 300 -6.28 -2.84 -9.74
C GLY A 300 -6.65 -2.06 -8.47
N ARG A 301 -7.25 -0.87 -8.64
CA ARG A 301 -7.51 0.06 -7.54
C ARG A 301 -8.49 -0.48 -6.49
N HIS A 302 -9.49 -1.27 -6.89
CA HIS A 302 -10.53 -1.78 -5.99
C HIS A 302 -9.97 -2.82 -5.02
N ARG A 303 -9.16 -3.78 -5.52
CA ARG A 303 -8.48 -4.77 -4.68
C ARG A 303 -7.41 -4.10 -3.81
N ALA A 304 -6.71 -3.08 -4.33
CA ALA A 304 -5.75 -2.29 -3.56
C ALA A 304 -6.45 -1.52 -2.42
N ALA A 305 -7.59 -0.89 -2.68
CA ALA A 305 -8.39 -0.22 -1.66
C ALA A 305 -8.89 -1.21 -0.59
N LEU A 306 -9.42 -2.35 -1.00
CA LEU A 306 -9.88 -3.40 -0.09
C LEU A 306 -8.75 -3.93 0.80
N LEU A 307 -7.59 -4.24 0.23
CA LEU A 307 -6.42 -4.74 0.97
C LEU A 307 -5.93 -3.71 1.99
N ALA A 308 -5.84 -2.44 1.60
CA ALA A 308 -5.30 -1.40 2.45
C ALA A 308 -6.30 -0.89 3.51
N ILE A 309 -7.62 -0.80 3.18
CA ILE A 309 -8.62 -0.37 4.17
C ILE A 309 -8.89 -1.51 5.16
N SER A 310 -9.05 -2.76 4.70
CA SER A 310 -9.22 -3.87 5.63
C SER A 310 -7.99 -4.11 6.51
N GLY A 311 -6.78 -3.88 5.98
CA GLY A 311 -5.55 -4.26 6.66
C GLY A 311 -5.39 -5.76 6.87
N CYS A 312 -6.33 -6.57 6.38
CA CYS A 312 -6.31 -8.03 6.52
C CYS A 312 -5.20 -8.66 5.70
N ALA A 313 -4.56 -9.69 6.26
CA ALA A 313 -3.58 -10.44 5.54
C ALA A 313 -4.21 -11.35 4.49
N ILE A 314 -3.59 -11.42 3.31
CA ILE A 314 -3.86 -12.42 2.27
C ILE A 314 -2.65 -13.35 2.14
N HIS A 315 -2.89 -14.62 1.81
CA HIS A 315 -1.84 -15.63 1.58
C HIS A 315 -1.38 -15.64 0.12
N ALA A 316 -0.25 -16.30 -0.13
CA ALA A 316 0.40 -16.39 -1.44
C ALA A 316 -0.57 -16.83 -2.56
N ALA A 317 -1.44 -17.81 -2.31
CA ALA A 317 -2.41 -18.27 -3.30
C ALA A 317 -3.38 -17.15 -3.73
N ARG A 318 -3.90 -16.34 -2.81
CA ARG A 318 -4.76 -15.21 -3.12
C ARG A 318 -3.97 -14.06 -3.77
N ALA A 319 -2.73 -13.85 -3.34
CA ALA A 319 -1.83 -12.84 -3.91
C ALA A 319 -1.50 -13.16 -5.37
N LEU A 320 -1.28 -14.44 -5.71
CA LEU A 320 -1.08 -14.92 -7.08
C LEU A 320 -2.35 -14.76 -7.92
N ASP A 321 -3.50 -15.20 -7.40
CA ASP A 321 -4.80 -15.05 -8.06
C ASP A 321 -5.13 -13.59 -8.41
N TRP A 322 -4.78 -12.66 -7.52
CA TRP A 322 -4.96 -11.24 -7.77
C TRP A 322 -3.91 -10.61 -8.70
N GLY A 323 -2.78 -11.27 -8.91
CA GLY A 323 -1.64 -10.76 -9.67
C GLY A 323 -0.72 -9.84 -8.85
N LEU A 324 -0.80 -9.91 -7.51
CA LEU A 324 0.11 -9.17 -6.63
C LEU A 324 1.53 -9.72 -6.72
N ILE A 325 1.65 -11.04 -6.86
CA ILE A 325 2.90 -11.76 -7.13
C ILE A 325 2.77 -12.53 -8.44
N ASP A 326 3.91 -12.91 -9.02
CA ASP A 326 3.96 -13.56 -10.33
C ASP A 326 4.06 -15.09 -10.21
N ASP A 327 4.72 -15.62 -9.16
CA ASP A 327 4.87 -17.05 -8.94
C ASP A 327 4.91 -17.41 -7.44
N VAL A 328 4.45 -18.63 -7.13
CA VAL A 328 4.67 -19.27 -5.84
C VAL A 328 5.78 -20.32 -5.99
N VAL A 329 6.80 -20.20 -5.15
CA VAL A 329 7.97 -21.10 -5.15
C VAL A 329 8.04 -21.89 -3.85
N ASN A 330 8.66 -23.08 -3.91
CA ASN A 330 8.81 -23.97 -2.74
C ASN A 330 10.02 -23.59 -1.89
#